data_3fd2d92bb98a0df363e4fc57339b030e
#
_entry.id   3fd2d92bb98a0df363e4fc57339b030e
#
_cell.length_a   1.000
_cell.length_b   1.000
_cell.length_c   1.000
_cell.angle_alpha   90.00
_cell.angle_beta   90.00
_cell.angle_gamma   90.00
#
_symmetry.space_group_name_H-M   'P 1'
#
loop_
_entity.id
_entity.type
_entity.pdbx_description
1 polymer ?
#
loop_
_entity_poly.entity_id
_entity_poly.type
_entity_poly.pdbx_seq_one_letter_code
_entity_poly.pdbx_strand_id
1 'polypeptide(L)'
;ENSDSIIQRIGDNDQSIFNFESSDVLTWDVDDDHINIPNTKRLSPKICKVASSFSITDHKLISYSKVEIDPVVIVFDDEDIDEVLPKFAELIKSHNLHLEDNPIFKAVGNIGKVNDRHTIPSYVDSHTVKPPELVGGDNLRYILSNSHCEVTPCFINNIYWNLLVQYVDEIGIKNEDKAFSVRTLIHYIKLNSKVLHDELKLNSLNIFEELPYETDLNLYLEKSIQSLAKFLNFKYEKTLLTSLLINYRPAKIKEEPNKTSFIVDGSPIDIYFSKIHKAKGETHTATLILETYNRTYDLHQLLPLLKGKRQKSAIAKKKVLYVGMTRPTHLLCFAIHRSFTNSANSLVKLSDQDLDQIRENGYKVIVLNKE
;
A
#
# COMPACT_ATOMS: atom_id res chain seq x y z
N GLU A 1 -6.90 -3.57 38.25
CA GLU A 1 -7.94 -3.67 37.22
C GLU A 1 -8.70 -4.97 37.43
N ASN A 2 -9.75 -4.86 38.19
CA ASN A 2 -10.65 -5.98 38.51
C ASN A 2 -11.78 -5.98 37.47
N SER A 3 -11.63 -6.66 36.36
CA SER A 3 -12.76 -7.02 35.52
C SER A 3 -12.81 -8.54 35.44
N ASP A 4 -13.96 -9.12 35.76
CA ASP A 4 -14.25 -10.55 35.53
C ASP A 4 -14.40 -10.88 34.04
N SER A 5 -13.98 -9.98 33.19
CA SER A 5 -14.05 -10.15 31.73
C SER A 5 -12.90 -11.02 31.21
N ILE A 6 -13.23 -12.05 30.46
CA ILE A 6 -12.25 -12.86 29.72
C ILE A 6 -11.79 -12.04 28.51
N ILE A 7 -10.50 -11.70 28.47
CA ILE A 7 -9.89 -10.99 27.34
C ILE A 7 -9.18 -12.02 26.45
N GLN A 8 -9.66 -12.21 25.24
CA GLN A 8 -8.99 -13.01 24.22
C GLN A 8 -8.27 -12.11 23.21
N ARG A 9 -6.99 -12.37 22.99
CA ARG A 9 -6.18 -11.68 21.96
C ARG A 9 -5.93 -12.62 20.80
N ILE A 10 -6.21 -12.17 19.58
CA ILE A 10 -5.98 -12.93 18.34
C ILE A 10 -5.09 -12.08 17.45
N GLY A 11 -3.98 -12.66 16.97
CA GLY A 11 -3.06 -11.94 16.07
C GLY A 11 -1.95 -12.84 15.53
N ASP A 12 -1.10 -12.25 14.69
CA ASP A 12 0.05 -12.89 14.07
C ASP A 12 1.28 -12.00 14.23
N ASN A 13 2.25 -12.44 15.02
CA ASN A 13 3.49 -11.69 15.26
C ASN A 13 4.34 -11.52 13.99
N ASP A 14 4.27 -12.47 13.07
CA ASP A 14 4.97 -12.38 11.79
C ASP A 14 4.40 -11.28 10.89
N GLN A 15 3.16 -10.83 11.14
CA GLN A 15 2.49 -9.75 10.44
C GLN A 15 2.48 -8.40 11.20
N SER A 16 3.21 -8.27 12.30
CA SER A 16 3.31 -7.01 13.05
C SER A 16 4.29 -6.04 12.39
N ILE A 17 3.82 -5.25 11.41
CA ILE A 17 4.63 -4.34 10.58
C ILE A 17 4.39 -2.86 10.87
N PHE A 18 3.52 -2.49 11.81
CA PHE A 18 3.16 -1.11 12.12
C PHE A 18 3.77 -0.56 13.42
N ASN A 19 4.78 -1.23 13.97
CA ASN A 19 5.47 -0.74 15.16
C ASN A 19 6.39 0.42 14.78
N PHE A 20 5.88 1.65 14.86
CA PHE A 20 6.61 2.89 14.58
C PHE A 20 7.25 3.52 15.82
N GLU A 21 6.99 2.98 17.01
CA GLU A 21 7.52 3.51 18.26
C GLU A 21 8.66 2.61 18.77
N SER A 22 9.63 3.29 19.37
CA SER A 22 10.89 2.80 19.92
C SER A 22 10.99 1.30 20.23
N SER A 23 12.12 0.73 19.96
CA SER A 23 12.52 -0.68 20.01
C SER A 23 12.23 -1.44 21.32
N ASP A 24 11.64 -0.83 22.33
CA ASP A 24 11.59 -1.37 23.70
C ASP A 24 10.18 -1.69 24.21
N VAL A 25 9.14 -1.41 23.45
CA VAL A 25 7.77 -1.81 23.85
C VAL A 25 7.25 -2.81 22.83
N LEU A 26 7.37 -4.08 23.14
CA LEU A 26 6.61 -5.13 22.48
C LEU A 26 5.12 -4.80 22.68
N THR A 27 4.46 -4.35 21.62
CA THR A 27 3.04 -3.99 21.68
C THR A 27 2.15 -5.20 21.94
N TRP A 28 2.74 -6.40 21.83
CA TRP A 28 2.06 -7.65 22.11
C TRP A 28 3.07 -8.78 22.30
N ASP A 29 3.19 -9.29 23.53
CA ASP A 29 3.86 -10.53 23.82
C ASP A 29 2.86 -11.70 23.69
N VAL A 30 3.34 -12.80 23.13
CA VAL A 30 2.58 -14.04 23.11
C VAL A 30 2.80 -14.72 24.46
N ASP A 31 1.73 -14.85 25.24
CA ASP A 31 1.79 -15.55 26.51
C ASP A 31 2.12 -17.04 26.30
N ASP A 32 2.73 -17.69 27.31
CA ASP A 32 3.10 -19.10 27.24
C ASP A 32 1.89 -20.01 26.96
N ASP A 33 0.70 -19.62 27.40
CA ASP A 33 -0.57 -20.34 27.25
C ASP A 33 -1.32 -19.98 25.94
N HIS A 34 -0.64 -19.78 24.84
CA HIS A 34 -1.27 -19.45 23.56
C HIS A 34 -1.64 -20.70 22.73
N ILE A 35 -2.71 -20.59 21.95
CA ILE A 35 -3.11 -21.60 20.98
C ILE A 35 -2.63 -21.18 19.59
N ASN A 36 -1.79 -22.01 18.98
CA ASN A 36 -1.38 -21.81 17.60
C ASN A 36 -2.46 -22.27 16.62
N ILE A 37 -2.74 -21.42 15.61
CA ILE A 37 -3.64 -21.74 14.50
C ILE A 37 -2.81 -21.85 13.22
N PRO A 38 -2.20 -23.02 12.92
CA PRO A 38 -1.32 -23.17 11.75
C PRO A 38 -2.07 -23.29 10.43
N ASN A 39 -3.37 -23.60 10.50
CA ASN A 39 -4.17 -23.92 9.33
C ASN A 39 -4.58 -22.68 8.54
N THR A 40 -4.43 -22.73 7.22
CA THR A 40 -4.88 -21.67 6.32
C THR A 40 -5.73 -22.23 5.18
N LYS A 41 -6.85 -21.54 4.91
CA LYS A 41 -7.68 -21.81 3.72
C LYS A 41 -7.26 -20.99 2.51
N ARG A 42 -6.44 -19.95 2.73
CA ARG A 42 -6.04 -19.00 1.69
C ARG A 42 -4.85 -19.47 0.89
N LEU A 43 -3.78 -19.87 1.55
CA LEU A 43 -2.50 -20.14 0.89
C LEU A 43 -2.44 -21.55 0.30
N SER A 44 -1.83 -21.67 -0.88
CA SER A 44 -1.51 -22.98 -1.45
C SER A 44 -0.42 -23.71 -0.64
N PRO A 45 -0.30 -25.05 -0.73
CA PRO A 45 0.76 -25.81 -0.03
C PRO A 45 2.15 -25.31 -0.38
N LYS A 46 2.38 -24.95 -1.65
CA LYS A 46 3.67 -24.45 -2.14
C LYS A 46 4.01 -23.08 -1.54
N ILE A 47 3.01 -22.18 -1.47
CA ILE A 47 3.19 -20.87 -0.81
C ILE A 47 3.42 -21.04 0.69
N CYS A 48 2.69 -21.94 1.36
CA CYS A 48 2.90 -22.24 2.77
C CYS A 48 4.34 -22.66 3.06
N LYS A 49 4.88 -23.57 2.22
CA LYS A 49 6.26 -24.06 2.36
C LYS A 49 7.27 -22.89 2.35
N VAL A 50 7.21 -22.04 1.34
CA VAL A 50 8.16 -20.92 1.21
C VAL A 50 7.92 -19.80 2.23
N ALA A 51 6.66 -19.47 2.56
CA ALA A 51 6.33 -18.48 3.56
C ALA A 51 6.80 -18.88 4.96
N SER A 52 6.69 -20.15 5.31
CA SER A 52 7.15 -20.68 6.61
C SER A 52 8.66 -20.44 6.84
N SER A 53 9.48 -20.38 5.78
CA SER A 53 10.91 -20.07 5.91
C SER A 53 11.18 -18.61 6.30
N PHE A 54 10.21 -17.71 6.06
CA PHE A 54 10.28 -16.28 6.42
C PHE A 54 9.66 -15.98 7.80
N SER A 55 8.94 -16.93 8.41
CA SER A 55 8.42 -16.77 9.76
C SER A 55 9.55 -16.51 10.76
N ILE A 56 9.34 -15.58 11.69
CA ILE A 56 10.26 -15.28 12.79
C ILE A 56 9.93 -16.13 14.03
N THR A 57 8.69 -16.65 14.10
CA THR A 57 8.18 -17.48 15.20
C THR A 57 8.32 -18.98 14.91
N ASP A 58 9.02 -19.35 13.83
CA ASP A 58 9.14 -20.73 13.34
C ASP A 58 7.76 -21.40 13.08
N HIS A 59 6.74 -20.61 12.81
CA HIS A 59 5.38 -21.08 12.60
C HIS A 59 5.26 -21.84 11.26
N LYS A 60 4.81 -23.09 11.30
CA LYS A 60 4.58 -23.90 10.11
C LYS A 60 3.13 -23.74 9.67
N LEU A 61 2.93 -23.19 8.48
CA LEU A 61 1.60 -23.07 7.87
C LEU A 61 1.16 -24.39 7.24
N ILE A 62 -0.09 -24.77 7.47
CA ILE A 62 -0.72 -25.98 6.92
C ILE A 62 -1.86 -25.54 6.00
N SER A 63 -1.76 -25.88 4.72
CA SER A 63 -2.76 -25.50 3.71
C SER A 63 -3.90 -26.50 3.60
N TYR A 64 -5.11 -25.97 3.36
CA TYR A 64 -6.27 -26.76 2.90
C TYR A 64 -6.56 -26.54 1.40
N SER A 65 -5.78 -25.71 0.72
CA SER A 65 -5.94 -25.48 -0.73
C SER A 65 -5.42 -26.67 -1.54
N LYS A 66 -6.02 -26.90 -2.71
CA LYS A 66 -5.58 -27.89 -3.70
C LYS A 66 -4.73 -27.29 -4.83
N VAL A 67 -4.41 -26.01 -4.74
CA VAL A 67 -3.60 -25.31 -5.76
C VAL A 67 -2.14 -25.76 -5.65
N GLU A 68 -1.58 -26.25 -6.75
CA GLU A 68 -0.22 -26.79 -6.85
C GLU A 68 0.68 -25.98 -7.79
N ILE A 69 0.57 -24.65 -7.74
CA ILE A 69 1.42 -23.74 -8.54
C ILE A 69 2.68 -23.42 -7.74
N ASP A 70 3.85 -23.68 -8.35
CA ASP A 70 5.14 -23.34 -7.72
C ASP A 70 5.33 -21.82 -7.67
N PRO A 71 5.85 -21.28 -6.56
CA PRO A 71 6.28 -19.87 -6.51
C PRO A 71 7.37 -19.60 -7.54
N VAL A 72 7.36 -18.40 -8.12
CA VAL A 72 8.26 -18.02 -9.21
C VAL A 72 9.21 -16.91 -8.78
N VAL A 73 10.48 -17.02 -9.16
CA VAL A 73 11.46 -15.93 -9.08
C VAL A 73 11.79 -15.48 -10.49
N ILE A 74 11.46 -14.23 -10.81
CA ILE A 74 11.81 -13.56 -12.06
C ILE A 74 13.10 -12.78 -11.78
N VAL A 75 14.17 -13.15 -12.47
CA VAL A 75 15.48 -12.49 -12.38
C VAL A 75 15.62 -11.54 -13.56
N PHE A 76 15.95 -10.28 -13.30
CA PHE A 76 16.05 -9.23 -14.31
C PHE A 76 17.29 -8.38 -14.11
N ASP A 77 17.79 -7.79 -15.17
CA ASP A 77 18.80 -6.71 -15.17
C ASP A 77 18.11 -5.35 -15.39
N ASP A 78 18.83 -4.23 -15.21
CA ASP A 78 18.28 -2.88 -15.38
C ASP A 78 17.59 -2.68 -16.74
N GLU A 79 18.11 -3.33 -17.79
CA GLU A 79 17.60 -3.24 -19.16
C GLU A 79 16.29 -4.02 -19.36
N ASP A 80 16.00 -4.98 -18.48
CA ASP A 80 14.85 -5.89 -18.58
C ASP A 80 13.73 -5.54 -17.60
N ILE A 81 13.84 -4.45 -16.84
CA ILE A 81 12.87 -4.08 -15.81
C ILE A 81 11.44 -3.92 -16.38
N ASP A 82 11.32 -3.44 -17.61
CA ASP A 82 10.06 -3.25 -18.30
C ASP A 82 9.36 -4.58 -18.64
N GLU A 83 10.11 -5.69 -18.71
CA GLU A 83 9.59 -7.02 -19.03
C GLU A 83 9.09 -7.78 -17.78
N VAL A 84 9.34 -7.26 -16.58
CA VAL A 84 8.94 -7.91 -15.33
C VAL A 84 7.43 -8.04 -15.20
N LEU A 85 6.69 -6.97 -15.48
CA LEU A 85 5.22 -6.96 -15.38
C LEU A 85 4.56 -7.73 -16.53
N PRO A 86 4.98 -7.59 -17.81
CA PRO A 86 4.53 -8.46 -18.89
C PRO A 86 4.72 -9.94 -18.54
N LYS A 87 5.89 -10.33 -18.04
CA LYS A 87 6.15 -11.72 -17.62
C LYS A 87 5.23 -12.20 -16.52
N PHE A 88 4.90 -11.37 -15.57
CA PHE A 88 3.92 -11.71 -14.53
C PHE A 88 2.51 -11.88 -15.12
N ALA A 89 2.11 -11.02 -16.07
CA ALA A 89 0.84 -11.16 -16.80
C ALA A 89 0.76 -12.46 -17.59
N GLU A 90 1.85 -12.85 -18.28
CA GLU A 90 1.96 -14.14 -18.97
C GLU A 90 1.80 -15.33 -18.00
N LEU A 91 2.41 -15.28 -16.83
CA LEU A 91 2.26 -16.31 -15.80
C LEU A 91 0.82 -16.43 -15.32
N ILE A 92 0.14 -15.30 -15.07
CA ILE A 92 -1.28 -15.27 -14.72
C ILE A 92 -2.11 -15.97 -15.81
N LYS A 93 -1.84 -15.64 -17.09
CA LYS A 93 -2.54 -16.23 -18.23
C LYS A 93 -2.26 -17.71 -18.38
N SER A 94 -0.98 -18.13 -18.30
CA SER A 94 -0.56 -19.53 -18.45
C SER A 94 -1.15 -20.49 -17.42
N HIS A 95 -1.47 -19.98 -16.24
CA HIS A 95 -2.14 -20.72 -15.17
C HIS A 95 -3.66 -20.51 -15.15
N ASN A 96 -4.25 -19.84 -16.15
CA ASN A 96 -5.67 -19.53 -16.25
C ASN A 96 -6.26 -18.75 -15.07
N LEU A 97 -5.44 -18.02 -14.31
CA LEU A 97 -5.88 -17.32 -13.09
C LEU A 97 -6.83 -16.15 -13.40
N HIS A 98 -6.81 -15.63 -14.60
CA HIS A 98 -7.73 -14.59 -15.08
C HIS A 98 -9.18 -15.09 -15.23
N LEU A 99 -9.42 -16.41 -15.14
CA LEU A 99 -10.73 -17.04 -15.21
C LEU A 99 -11.31 -17.33 -13.82
N GLU A 100 -10.58 -17.06 -12.74
CA GLU A 100 -11.06 -17.20 -11.37
C GLU A 100 -12.17 -16.19 -11.06
N ASP A 101 -12.96 -16.49 -10.05
CA ASP A 101 -14.03 -15.58 -9.60
C ASP A 101 -13.43 -14.31 -8.96
N ASN A 102 -13.71 -13.14 -9.57
CA ASN A 102 -13.21 -11.85 -9.10
C ASN A 102 -11.69 -11.84 -8.85
N PRO A 103 -10.85 -12.17 -9.83
CA PRO A 103 -9.42 -12.31 -9.63
C PRO A 103 -8.77 -10.96 -9.33
N ILE A 104 -7.86 -10.95 -8.36
CA ILE A 104 -7.07 -9.79 -8.00
C ILE A 104 -5.58 -10.11 -8.24
N PHE A 105 -4.95 -9.35 -9.14
CA PHE A 105 -3.51 -9.47 -9.43
C PHE A 105 -2.80 -8.22 -8.94
N LYS A 106 -1.80 -8.39 -8.09
CA LYS A 106 -1.17 -7.26 -7.44
C LYS A 106 0.35 -7.37 -7.42
N ALA A 107 1.02 -6.30 -7.83
CA ALA A 107 2.45 -6.11 -7.66
C ALA A 107 2.69 -5.22 -6.42
N VAL A 108 3.50 -5.70 -5.48
CA VAL A 108 3.72 -5.03 -4.21
C VAL A 108 5.21 -4.84 -3.94
N GLY A 109 5.59 -3.68 -3.40
CA GLY A 109 6.97 -3.37 -3.03
C GLY A 109 7.01 -2.61 -1.70
N ASN A 110 8.21 -2.42 -1.16
CA ASN A 110 8.39 -1.69 0.08
C ASN A 110 8.42 -0.17 -0.16
N ILE A 111 9.08 0.29 -1.24
CA ILE A 111 9.29 1.71 -1.56
C ILE A 111 8.40 2.15 -2.71
N GLY A 112 7.50 3.09 -2.41
CA GLY A 112 6.55 3.66 -3.38
C GLY A 112 6.88 5.10 -3.80
N LYS A 113 7.99 5.68 -3.35
CA LYS A 113 8.46 6.99 -3.80
C LYS A 113 9.63 6.80 -4.74
N VAL A 114 9.67 7.57 -5.82
CA VAL A 114 10.80 7.59 -6.75
C VAL A 114 12.09 7.95 -6.00
N ASN A 115 13.17 7.23 -6.27
CA ASN A 115 14.53 7.52 -5.86
C ASN A 115 15.50 7.15 -6.99
N ASP A 116 16.79 7.23 -6.75
CA ASP A 116 17.85 6.96 -7.76
C ASP A 116 18.04 5.46 -8.07
N ARG A 117 17.22 4.59 -7.49
CA ARG A 117 17.28 3.14 -7.62
C ARG A 117 15.88 2.58 -7.87
N HIS A 118 15.74 1.24 -7.91
CA HIS A 118 14.46 0.58 -8.14
C HIS A 118 13.45 0.83 -7.02
N THR A 119 12.27 1.24 -7.42
CA THR A 119 11.10 1.46 -6.58
C THR A 119 9.86 0.96 -7.32
N ILE A 120 8.69 0.93 -6.71
CA ILE A 120 7.46 0.53 -7.42
C ILE A 120 7.26 1.34 -8.72
N PRO A 121 7.40 2.68 -8.75
CA PRO A 121 7.34 3.45 -9.99
C PRO A 121 8.29 2.98 -11.10
N SER A 122 9.49 2.53 -10.78
CA SER A 122 10.47 2.08 -11.78
C SER A 122 9.95 0.95 -12.68
N TYR A 123 9.02 0.13 -12.20
CA TYR A 123 8.38 -0.94 -12.97
C TYR A 123 7.15 -0.49 -13.75
N VAL A 124 6.63 0.71 -13.47
CA VAL A 124 5.31 1.16 -13.90
C VAL A 124 5.40 2.34 -14.87
N ASP A 125 6.39 3.20 -14.72
CA ASP A 125 6.46 4.51 -15.40
C ASP A 125 6.46 4.41 -16.94
N SER A 126 6.94 3.30 -17.51
CA SER A 126 6.89 3.04 -18.95
C SER A 126 5.50 2.63 -19.46
N HIS A 127 4.60 2.25 -18.56
CA HIS A 127 3.28 1.66 -18.88
C HIS A 127 2.09 2.47 -18.35
N THR A 128 2.30 3.57 -17.59
CA THR A 128 1.20 4.34 -17.02
C THR A 128 0.66 5.41 -17.94
N VAL A 129 -0.64 5.34 -18.20
CA VAL A 129 -1.41 6.51 -18.64
C VAL A 129 -1.53 7.43 -17.42
N LYS A 130 -0.99 8.66 -17.53
CA LYS A 130 -1.18 9.66 -16.46
C LYS A 130 -2.68 9.91 -16.30
N PRO A 131 -3.23 9.80 -15.08
CA PRO A 131 -4.62 10.18 -14.86
C PRO A 131 -4.81 11.66 -15.24
N PRO A 132 -5.98 12.04 -15.76
CA PRO A 132 -6.27 13.42 -16.07
C PRO A 132 -6.14 14.27 -14.80
N GLU A 133 -5.51 15.44 -14.93
CA GLU A 133 -5.41 16.40 -13.83
C GLU A 133 -6.79 16.84 -13.41
N LEU A 134 -7.11 16.75 -12.12
CA LEU A 134 -8.32 17.33 -11.56
C LEU A 134 -8.27 18.86 -11.73
N VAL A 135 -9.28 19.42 -12.36
CA VAL A 135 -9.38 20.85 -12.60
C VAL A 135 -10.16 21.48 -11.46
N GLY A 136 -9.60 22.51 -10.83
CA GLY A 136 -10.32 23.36 -9.89
C GLY A 136 -11.51 24.04 -10.56
N GLY A 137 -12.51 24.41 -9.79
CA GLY A 137 -13.71 25.08 -10.27
C GLY A 137 -14.19 26.14 -9.27
N ASP A 138 -15.19 26.93 -9.65
CA ASP A 138 -15.76 28.00 -8.85
C ASP A 138 -16.56 27.52 -7.63
N ASN A 139 -16.90 26.23 -7.61
CA ASN A 139 -17.65 25.63 -6.51
C ASN A 139 -17.26 24.17 -6.26
N LEU A 140 -17.57 23.69 -5.07
CA LEU A 140 -17.25 22.32 -4.62
C LEU A 140 -17.97 21.27 -5.47
N ARG A 141 -19.22 21.51 -5.91
CA ARG A 141 -19.96 20.59 -6.75
C ARG A 141 -19.24 20.34 -8.08
N TYR A 142 -18.72 21.40 -8.70
CA TYR A 142 -17.95 21.28 -9.94
C TYR A 142 -16.72 20.40 -9.74
N ILE A 143 -15.98 20.60 -8.65
CA ILE A 143 -14.79 19.81 -8.31
C ILE A 143 -15.17 18.33 -8.13
N LEU A 144 -16.26 18.04 -7.41
CA LEU A 144 -16.73 16.67 -7.16
C LEU A 144 -17.27 15.99 -8.43
N SER A 145 -18.05 16.70 -9.25
CA SER A 145 -18.67 16.15 -10.46
C SER A 145 -17.66 15.91 -11.60
N ASN A 146 -16.59 16.69 -11.65
CA ASN A 146 -15.51 16.52 -12.64
C ASN A 146 -14.34 15.67 -12.12
N SER A 147 -14.47 15.09 -10.92
CA SER A 147 -13.56 14.06 -10.48
C SER A 147 -13.85 12.79 -11.29
N HIS A 148 -12.84 12.24 -11.95
CA HIS A 148 -12.97 10.97 -12.66
C HIS A 148 -13.03 9.75 -11.71
N CYS A 149 -13.30 9.98 -10.44
CA CYS A 149 -13.37 8.98 -9.38
C CYS A 149 -14.83 8.78 -8.96
N GLU A 150 -15.16 7.58 -8.51
CA GLU A 150 -16.44 7.33 -7.82
C GLU A 150 -16.54 8.23 -6.58
N VAL A 151 -17.61 9.02 -6.50
CA VAL A 151 -17.81 9.95 -5.40
C VAL A 151 -18.32 9.19 -4.19
N THR A 152 -17.42 8.77 -3.33
CA THR A 152 -17.71 8.09 -2.07
C THR A 152 -17.66 9.07 -0.88
N PRO A 153 -18.26 8.74 0.28
CA PRO A 153 -18.10 9.55 1.49
C PRO A 153 -16.63 9.76 1.88
N CYS A 154 -15.77 8.75 1.67
CA CYS A 154 -14.34 8.83 1.93
C CYS A 154 -13.65 9.83 0.99
N PHE A 155 -14.03 9.84 -0.28
CA PHE A 155 -13.52 10.77 -1.28
C PHE A 155 -13.87 12.23 -0.93
N ILE A 156 -15.15 12.50 -0.63
CA ILE A 156 -15.61 13.83 -0.22
C ILE A 156 -14.90 14.28 1.06
N ASN A 157 -14.81 13.41 2.05
CA ASN A 157 -14.13 13.72 3.31
C ASN A 157 -12.65 14.10 3.10
N ASN A 158 -11.96 13.44 2.16
CA ASN A 158 -10.58 13.79 1.82
C ASN A 158 -10.48 15.19 1.18
N ILE A 159 -11.35 15.52 0.20
CA ILE A 159 -11.37 16.85 -0.43
C ILE A 159 -11.70 17.92 0.61
N TYR A 160 -12.72 17.71 1.39
CA TYR A 160 -13.18 18.61 2.43
C TYR A 160 -12.07 18.97 3.43
N TRP A 161 -11.42 17.98 4.05
CA TRP A 161 -10.35 18.23 5.00
C TRP A 161 -9.10 18.85 4.37
N ASN A 162 -8.79 18.50 3.13
CA ASN A 162 -7.69 19.13 2.41
C ASN A 162 -7.97 20.63 2.15
N LEU A 163 -9.20 20.98 1.77
CA LEU A 163 -9.59 22.40 1.61
C LEU A 163 -9.49 23.17 2.94
N LEU A 164 -9.93 22.59 4.04
CA LEU A 164 -9.81 23.23 5.36
C LEU A 164 -8.34 23.45 5.75
N VAL A 165 -7.47 22.46 5.51
CA VAL A 165 -6.04 22.58 5.79
C VAL A 165 -5.39 23.64 4.91
N GLN A 166 -5.67 23.62 3.59
CA GLN A 166 -5.13 24.64 2.68
C GLN A 166 -5.58 26.06 3.08
N TYR A 167 -6.84 26.22 3.49
CA TYR A 167 -7.34 27.51 3.97
C TYR A 167 -6.58 28.00 5.20
N VAL A 168 -6.35 27.11 6.18
CA VAL A 168 -5.61 27.42 7.42
C VAL A 168 -4.14 27.74 7.13
N ASP A 169 -3.53 27.06 6.15
CA ASP A 169 -2.14 27.27 5.73
C ASP A 169 -1.96 28.61 5.02
N GLU A 170 -2.87 28.97 4.11
CA GLU A 170 -2.86 30.25 3.40
C GLU A 170 -2.98 31.48 4.35
N ILE A 171 -3.68 31.31 5.47
CA ILE A 171 -3.76 32.34 6.51
C ILE A 171 -2.49 32.36 7.37
N GLY A 172 -1.62 31.36 7.23
CA GLY A 172 -0.35 31.28 7.97
C GLY A 172 -0.50 30.74 9.40
N ILE A 173 -1.59 30.05 9.75
CA ILE A 173 -1.79 29.46 11.08
C ILE A 173 -1.03 28.14 11.18
N LYS A 174 -0.20 28.04 12.20
CA LYS A 174 0.69 26.92 12.46
C LYS A 174 0.48 26.35 13.85
N ASN A 175 0.81 25.08 14.02
CA ASN A 175 0.91 24.44 15.32
C ASN A 175 2.40 24.21 15.63
N GLU A 176 2.91 24.84 16.71
CA GLU A 176 4.32 24.75 17.10
C GLU A 176 5.28 25.01 15.92
N ASP A 177 5.12 26.12 15.20
CA ASP A 177 5.88 26.52 14.01
C ASP A 177 5.77 25.60 12.77
N LYS A 178 4.92 24.60 12.80
CA LYS A 178 4.66 23.68 11.68
C LYS A 178 3.29 23.89 11.07
N ALA A 179 3.21 23.88 9.75
CA ALA A 179 1.93 23.86 9.03
C ALA A 179 1.11 22.64 9.42
N PHE A 180 -0.21 22.80 9.48
CA PHE A 180 -1.10 21.67 9.71
C PHE A 180 -1.11 20.72 8.51
N SER A 181 -1.11 19.42 8.78
CA SER A 181 -1.59 18.41 7.86
C SER A 181 -3.02 18.03 8.21
N VAL A 182 -3.73 17.34 7.33
CA VAL A 182 -5.08 16.84 7.63
C VAL A 182 -5.11 16.06 8.96
N ARG A 183 -4.15 15.19 9.15
CA ARG A 183 -4.06 14.37 10.38
C ARG A 183 -3.83 15.22 11.63
N THR A 184 -2.91 16.18 11.56
CA THR A 184 -2.57 17.01 12.73
C THR A 184 -3.67 18.02 13.04
N LEU A 185 -4.37 18.56 12.02
CA LEU A 185 -5.52 19.45 12.25
C LEU A 185 -6.68 18.70 12.91
N ILE A 186 -7.06 17.54 12.39
CA ILE A 186 -8.11 16.69 12.99
C ILE A 186 -7.76 16.35 14.43
N HIS A 187 -6.52 15.93 14.68
CA HIS A 187 -6.07 15.57 16.03
C HIS A 187 -6.14 16.76 16.99
N TYR A 188 -5.64 17.93 16.55
CA TYR A 188 -5.66 19.16 17.33
C TYR A 188 -7.09 19.58 17.71
N ILE A 189 -8.02 19.58 16.72
CA ILE A 189 -9.42 19.92 16.95
C ILE A 189 -10.06 18.91 17.91
N LYS A 190 -9.84 17.61 17.70
CA LYS A 190 -10.43 16.56 18.54
C LYS A 190 -10.00 16.65 20.00
N LEU A 191 -8.74 17.01 20.26
CA LEU A 191 -8.22 17.18 21.63
C LEU A 191 -8.77 18.44 22.31
N ASN A 192 -8.95 19.54 21.57
CA ASN A 192 -9.29 20.83 22.16
C ASN A 192 -10.79 21.16 22.06
N SER A 193 -11.54 20.58 21.12
CA SER A 193 -12.98 20.79 20.97
C SER A 193 -13.64 19.61 20.26
N LYS A 194 -14.18 18.68 21.03
CA LYS A 194 -14.97 17.55 20.48
C LYS A 194 -16.20 18.06 19.72
N VAL A 195 -16.85 19.10 20.22
CA VAL A 195 -18.05 19.68 19.57
C VAL A 195 -17.73 20.17 18.16
N LEU A 196 -16.64 20.93 18.00
CA LEU A 196 -16.21 21.39 16.67
C LEU A 196 -15.83 20.22 15.77
N HIS A 197 -15.11 19.22 16.30
CA HIS A 197 -14.76 18.05 15.53
C HIS A 197 -15.98 17.31 14.97
N ASP A 198 -17.02 17.14 15.79
CA ASP A 198 -18.24 16.45 15.39
C ASP A 198 -19.07 17.31 14.41
N GLU A 199 -19.11 18.64 14.59
CA GLU A 199 -19.70 19.58 13.63
C GLU A 199 -19.04 19.50 12.24
N LEU A 200 -17.70 19.53 12.17
CA LEU A 200 -16.97 19.46 10.91
C LEU A 200 -17.19 18.11 10.20
N LYS A 201 -17.27 17.02 10.94
CA LYS A 201 -17.63 15.71 10.39
C LYS A 201 -19.04 15.70 9.80
N LEU A 202 -19.99 16.27 10.52
CA LEU A 202 -21.37 16.36 10.06
C LEU A 202 -21.47 17.18 8.77
N ASN A 203 -20.77 18.30 8.68
CA ASN A 203 -20.73 19.10 7.45
C ASN A 203 -20.15 18.31 6.27
N SER A 204 -19.11 17.51 6.48
CA SER A 204 -18.56 16.63 5.44
C SER A 204 -19.58 15.56 4.96
N LEU A 205 -20.36 14.99 5.88
CA LEU A 205 -21.41 14.02 5.55
C LEU A 205 -22.58 14.70 4.82
N ASN A 206 -23.01 15.87 5.26
CA ASN A 206 -24.06 16.65 4.61
C ASN A 206 -23.70 16.98 3.14
N ILE A 207 -22.42 17.26 2.84
CA ILE A 207 -21.96 17.45 1.45
C ILE A 207 -22.26 16.19 0.61
N PHE A 208 -22.04 15.00 1.17
CA PHE A 208 -22.34 13.75 0.45
C PHE A 208 -23.84 13.54 0.26
N GLU A 209 -24.62 13.76 1.31
CA GLU A 209 -26.09 13.57 1.27
C GLU A 209 -26.76 14.58 0.33
N GLU A 210 -26.26 15.81 0.27
CA GLU A 210 -26.80 16.88 -0.55
C GLU A 210 -26.26 16.92 -2.00
N LEU A 211 -25.26 16.09 -2.31
CA LEU A 211 -24.65 16.06 -3.64
C LEU A 211 -25.66 15.74 -4.78
N PRO A 212 -26.66 14.86 -4.61
CA PRO A 212 -27.68 14.58 -5.64
C PRO A 212 -28.65 15.74 -5.88
N TYR A 213 -28.75 16.72 -4.97
CA TYR A 213 -29.69 17.83 -5.02
C TYR A 213 -29.02 19.12 -5.50
N GLU A 214 -29.81 20.15 -5.84
CA GLU A 214 -29.30 21.45 -6.32
C GLU A 214 -28.78 22.39 -5.20
N THR A 215 -28.56 21.87 -3.99
CA THR A 215 -28.09 22.63 -2.83
C THR A 215 -26.69 23.21 -3.07
N ASP A 216 -26.43 24.42 -2.62
CA ASP A 216 -25.09 25.02 -2.65
C ASP A 216 -24.18 24.35 -1.62
N LEU A 217 -23.33 23.43 -2.07
CA LEU A 217 -22.41 22.69 -1.21
C LEU A 217 -21.32 23.56 -0.57
N ASN A 218 -21.04 24.74 -1.14
CA ASN A 218 -20.07 25.69 -0.58
C ASN A 218 -20.50 26.19 0.81
N LEU A 219 -21.81 26.23 1.09
CA LEU A 219 -22.34 26.65 2.40
C LEU A 219 -21.80 25.79 3.55
N TYR A 220 -21.58 24.50 3.33
CA TYR A 220 -21.01 23.61 4.34
C TYR A 220 -19.53 23.88 4.58
N LEU A 221 -18.78 24.20 3.52
CA LEU A 221 -17.38 24.64 3.65
C LEU A 221 -17.30 26.00 4.35
N GLU A 222 -18.12 26.97 3.95
CA GLU A 222 -18.15 28.31 4.58
C GLU A 222 -18.45 28.22 6.09
N LYS A 223 -19.49 27.46 6.49
CA LYS A 223 -19.81 27.20 7.90
C LYS A 223 -18.62 26.60 8.63
N SER A 224 -18.00 25.61 8.05
CA SER A 224 -16.86 24.91 8.66
C SER A 224 -15.65 25.82 8.86
N ILE A 225 -15.32 26.64 7.85
CA ILE A 225 -14.23 27.60 7.96
C ILE A 225 -14.56 28.69 8.97
N GLN A 226 -15.81 29.16 9.05
CA GLN A 226 -16.25 30.12 10.06
C GLN A 226 -16.13 29.55 11.48
N SER A 227 -16.49 28.30 11.68
CA SER A 227 -16.33 27.62 12.98
C SER A 227 -14.86 27.44 13.34
N LEU A 228 -14.01 27.06 12.37
CA LEU A 228 -12.54 27.02 12.52
C LEU A 228 -11.97 28.42 12.80
N ALA A 229 -12.47 29.46 12.13
CA ALA A 229 -12.03 30.83 12.34
C ALA A 229 -12.26 31.29 13.79
N LYS A 230 -13.41 30.97 14.35
CA LYS A 230 -13.70 31.23 15.77
C LYS A 230 -12.78 30.43 16.71
N PHE A 231 -12.53 29.18 16.39
CA PHE A 231 -11.73 28.28 17.22
C PHE A 231 -10.24 28.61 17.19
N LEU A 232 -9.69 28.90 16.00
CA LEU A 232 -8.27 29.23 15.80
C LEU A 232 -7.98 30.74 15.86
N ASN A 233 -9.01 31.57 16.13
CA ASN A 233 -8.93 33.02 16.27
C ASN A 233 -8.38 33.75 15.00
N PHE A 234 -9.00 33.48 13.85
CA PHE A 234 -8.69 34.20 12.61
C PHE A 234 -9.95 34.77 11.96
N LYS A 235 -9.77 35.65 10.97
CA LYS A 235 -10.90 36.22 10.23
C LYS A 235 -11.23 35.38 9.00
N TYR A 236 -12.50 35.01 8.84
CA TYR A 236 -12.97 34.37 7.62
C TYR A 236 -12.97 35.32 6.44
N GLU A 237 -12.46 34.89 5.29
CA GLU A 237 -12.41 35.64 4.03
C GLU A 237 -13.01 34.79 2.90
N LYS A 238 -14.17 35.23 2.38
CA LYS A 238 -14.89 34.52 1.30
C LYS A 238 -14.07 34.46 0.01
N THR A 239 -13.35 35.55 -0.31
CA THR A 239 -12.48 35.65 -1.49
C THR A 239 -11.37 34.60 -1.49
N LEU A 240 -10.80 34.34 -0.32
CA LEU A 240 -9.79 33.29 -0.17
C LEU A 240 -10.37 31.91 -0.45
N LEU A 241 -11.56 31.58 0.09
CA LEU A 241 -12.21 30.31 -0.21
C LEU A 241 -12.48 30.14 -1.70
N THR A 242 -13.02 31.17 -2.36
CA THR A 242 -13.27 31.14 -3.81
C THR A 242 -11.97 30.92 -4.59
N SER A 243 -10.89 31.61 -4.22
CA SER A 243 -9.58 31.43 -4.84
C SER A 243 -9.05 30.01 -4.65
N LEU A 244 -9.21 29.44 -3.47
CA LEU A 244 -8.80 28.05 -3.20
C LEU A 244 -9.59 27.04 -4.01
N LEU A 245 -10.90 27.23 -4.19
CA LEU A 245 -11.71 26.33 -5.02
C LEU A 245 -11.28 26.39 -6.49
N ILE A 246 -11.08 27.61 -7.04
CA ILE A 246 -10.64 27.80 -8.43
C ILE A 246 -9.25 27.20 -8.66
N ASN A 247 -8.36 27.38 -7.72
CA ASN A 247 -6.98 26.89 -7.80
C ASN A 247 -6.80 25.54 -7.13
N TYR A 248 -7.89 24.88 -6.75
CA TYR A 248 -7.80 23.61 -6.04
C TYR A 248 -6.99 22.62 -6.84
N ARG A 249 -5.88 22.21 -6.23
CA ARG A 249 -5.06 21.10 -6.70
C ARG A 249 -5.10 20.07 -5.58
N PRO A 250 -5.94 19.05 -5.72
CA PRO A 250 -5.95 18.00 -4.71
C PRO A 250 -4.51 17.51 -4.54
N ALA A 251 -4.00 17.62 -3.30
CA ALA A 251 -2.80 16.90 -2.94
C ALA A 251 -3.11 15.44 -3.30
N LYS A 252 -2.58 14.96 -4.42
CA LYS A 252 -2.86 13.68 -5.09
C LYS A 252 -3.86 12.85 -4.29
N ILE A 253 -5.16 13.06 -4.55
CA ILE A 253 -6.18 12.15 -4.04
C ILE A 253 -5.66 10.81 -4.50
N LYS A 254 -5.50 9.89 -3.56
CA LYS A 254 -4.98 8.57 -3.88
C LYS A 254 -5.95 7.98 -4.88
N GLU A 255 -5.53 8.16 -6.09
CA GLU A 255 -6.02 7.69 -7.34
C GLU A 255 -6.61 6.30 -7.19
N GLU A 256 -7.50 5.94 -8.11
CA GLU A 256 -7.77 4.56 -8.47
C GLU A 256 -6.54 3.70 -8.22
N PRO A 257 -6.68 2.52 -7.69
CA PRO A 257 -5.54 1.68 -7.37
C PRO A 257 -4.62 1.69 -8.59
N ASN A 258 -3.37 2.21 -8.41
CA ASN A 258 -2.38 2.25 -9.47
C ASN A 258 -2.42 0.91 -10.17
N LYS A 259 -2.90 0.87 -11.40
CA LYS A 259 -3.01 -0.35 -12.18
C LYS A 259 -2.42 -0.14 -13.58
N THR A 260 -1.90 -1.20 -14.14
CA THR A 260 -1.51 -1.28 -15.54
C THR A 260 -2.18 -2.50 -16.15
N SER A 261 -2.68 -2.37 -17.37
CA SER A 261 -3.36 -3.44 -18.10
C SER A 261 -2.46 -3.97 -19.20
N PHE A 262 -2.29 -5.28 -19.25
CA PHE A 262 -1.56 -5.99 -20.30
C PHE A 262 -2.52 -6.83 -21.12
N ILE A 263 -2.34 -6.84 -22.42
CA ILE A 263 -3.09 -7.75 -23.31
C ILE A 263 -2.23 -8.98 -23.57
N VAL A 264 -2.65 -10.12 -23.03
CA VAL A 264 -1.97 -11.41 -23.23
C VAL A 264 -2.94 -12.35 -23.94
N ASP A 265 -2.58 -12.78 -25.16
CA ASP A 265 -3.42 -13.63 -26.02
C ASP A 265 -4.87 -13.12 -26.13
N GLY A 266 -5.03 -11.79 -26.33
CA GLY A 266 -6.32 -11.15 -26.47
C GLY A 266 -7.13 -10.96 -25.19
N SER A 267 -6.59 -11.36 -24.03
CA SER A 267 -7.23 -11.17 -22.71
C SER A 267 -6.59 -10.02 -21.94
N PRO A 268 -7.35 -9.06 -21.39
CA PRO A 268 -6.80 -8.00 -20.55
C PRO A 268 -6.47 -8.58 -19.16
N ILE A 269 -5.27 -8.29 -18.67
CA ILE A 269 -4.80 -8.63 -17.35
C ILE A 269 -4.47 -7.33 -16.62
N ASP A 270 -5.30 -6.98 -15.64
CA ASP A 270 -5.13 -5.78 -14.81
C ASP A 270 -4.23 -6.10 -13.61
N ILE A 271 -3.08 -5.45 -13.49
CA ILE A 271 -2.16 -5.57 -12.37
C ILE A 271 -2.21 -4.30 -11.54
N TYR A 272 -2.60 -4.43 -10.27
CA TYR A 272 -2.66 -3.34 -9.30
C TYR A 272 -1.33 -3.18 -8.56
N PHE A 273 -1.04 -1.96 -8.10
CA PHE A 273 0.20 -1.66 -7.38
C PHE A 273 -0.07 -1.10 -5.99
N SER A 274 0.71 -1.53 -5.02
CA SER A 274 0.70 -0.89 -3.70
C SER A 274 1.98 -1.18 -2.92
N LYS A 275 2.17 -0.42 -1.83
CA LYS A 275 3.14 -0.84 -0.81
C LYS A 275 2.63 -2.09 -0.09
N ILE A 276 3.55 -2.97 0.31
CA ILE A 276 3.23 -4.18 1.09
C ILE A 276 2.41 -3.83 2.36
N HIS A 277 2.73 -2.71 3.02
CA HIS A 277 1.99 -2.24 4.20
C HIS A 277 0.49 -2.00 3.95
N LYS A 278 0.13 -1.56 2.74
CA LYS A 278 -1.27 -1.36 2.37
C LYS A 278 -1.99 -2.65 2.00
N ALA A 279 -1.24 -3.62 1.50
CA ALA A 279 -1.77 -4.94 1.15
C ALA A 279 -2.09 -5.81 2.39
N LYS A 280 -1.72 -5.36 3.60
CA LYS A 280 -2.07 -6.08 4.84
C LYS A 280 -3.60 -6.13 4.99
N GLY A 281 -4.14 -7.34 5.19
CA GLY A 281 -5.58 -7.59 5.28
C GLY A 281 -6.24 -7.98 3.96
N GLU A 282 -5.60 -7.73 2.83
CA GLU A 282 -6.12 -8.10 1.51
C GLU A 282 -5.90 -9.60 1.21
N THR A 283 -6.60 -10.08 0.18
CA THR A 283 -6.41 -11.41 -0.43
C THR A 283 -6.32 -11.22 -1.93
N HIS A 284 -5.31 -11.80 -2.56
CA HIS A 284 -5.06 -11.71 -3.99
C HIS A 284 -5.10 -13.09 -4.64
N THR A 285 -5.46 -13.17 -5.92
CA THR A 285 -5.31 -14.41 -6.71
C THR A 285 -3.83 -14.65 -7.02
N ALA A 286 -3.13 -13.60 -7.44
CA ALA A 286 -1.67 -13.64 -7.64
C ALA A 286 -1.00 -12.39 -7.05
N THR A 287 0.21 -12.56 -6.51
CA THR A 287 1.03 -11.46 -6.00
C THR A 287 2.44 -11.54 -6.56
N LEU A 288 2.91 -10.41 -7.09
CA LEU A 288 4.30 -10.19 -7.44
C LEU A 288 4.96 -9.28 -6.40
N ILE A 289 6.00 -9.76 -5.75
CA ILE A 289 6.82 -8.96 -4.84
C ILE A 289 7.96 -8.35 -5.65
N LEU A 290 7.93 -7.02 -5.77
CA LEU A 290 8.91 -6.23 -6.48
C LEU A 290 10.13 -5.97 -5.58
N GLU A 291 11.33 -6.15 -6.13
CA GLU A 291 12.53 -5.67 -5.46
C GLU A 291 12.56 -4.16 -5.41
N THR A 292 12.78 -3.60 -4.23
CA THR A 292 12.90 -2.16 -4.04
C THR A 292 14.14 -1.82 -3.23
N TYR A 293 14.69 -0.62 -3.48
CA TYR A 293 15.91 -0.15 -2.83
C TYR A 293 15.60 0.82 -1.69
N ASN A 294 16.01 0.45 -0.48
CA ASN A 294 16.04 1.33 0.69
C ASN A 294 17.36 1.09 1.46
N ARG A 295 18.39 1.86 1.15
CA ARG A 295 19.79 1.66 1.57
C ARG A 295 20.41 0.34 1.07
N THR A 296 19.62 -0.68 0.89
CA THR A 296 19.95 -1.99 0.30
C THR A 296 18.75 -2.49 -0.49
N TYR A 297 18.95 -3.41 -1.40
CA TYR A 297 17.88 -4.13 -2.06
C TYR A 297 17.21 -5.12 -1.10
N ASP A 298 15.88 -5.09 -1.06
CA ASP A 298 15.09 -5.80 -0.05
C ASP A 298 15.18 -7.32 -0.19
N LEU A 299 15.05 -7.85 -1.42
CA LEU A 299 15.10 -9.28 -1.69
C LEU A 299 16.54 -9.83 -1.61
N HIS A 300 17.53 -9.07 -2.07
CA HIS A 300 18.93 -9.45 -1.91
C HIS A 300 19.35 -9.58 -0.44
N GLN A 301 18.83 -8.71 0.43
CA GLN A 301 19.10 -8.82 1.86
C GLN A 301 18.50 -10.11 2.46
N LEU A 302 17.45 -10.64 1.87
CA LEU A 302 16.78 -11.87 2.31
C LEU A 302 17.04 -13.07 1.38
N LEU A 303 18.02 -12.94 0.47
CA LEU A 303 18.43 -14.01 -0.44
C LEU A 303 18.73 -15.35 0.27
N PRO A 304 19.36 -15.39 1.47
CA PRO A 304 19.53 -16.66 2.19
C PRO A 304 18.21 -17.41 2.42
N LEU A 305 17.12 -16.70 2.70
CA LEU A 305 15.80 -17.33 2.92
C LEU A 305 15.20 -17.89 1.62
N LEU A 306 15.37 -17.18 0.49
CA LEU A 306 14.98 -17.70 -0.82
C LEU A 306 15.75 -18.97 -1.19
N LYS A 307 16.99 -19.10 -0.70
CA LYS A 307 17.86 -20.27 -0.85
C LYS A 307 17.61 -21.35 0.22
N GLY A 308 16.54 -21.25 1.02
CA GLY A 308 16.20 -22.19 2.08
C GLY A 308 17.11 -22.15 3.31
N LYS A 309 17.97 -21.13 3.46
CA LYS A 309 18.87 -20.97 4.60
C LYS A 309 18.23 -20.13 5.70
N ARG A 310 18.47 -20.48 6.95
CA ARG A 310 17.98 -19.67 8.09
C ARG A 310 18.74 -18.33 8.17
N GLN A 311 18.03 -17.26 8.50
CA GLN A 311 18.60 -15.94 8.72
C GLN A 311 17.98 -15.33 9.99
N LYS A 312 18.84 -14.92 10.93
CA LYS A 312 18.41 -14.30 12.21
C LYS A 312 18.32 -12.78 12.14
N SER A 313 18.97 -12.16 11.15
CA SER A 313 18.98 -10.70 10.95
C SER A 313 17.78 -10.22 10.11
N ALA A 314 17.66 -8.89 9.97
CA ALA A 314 16.66 -8.23 9.13
C ALA A 314 15.18 -8.56 9.48
N ILE A 315 14.88 -8.71 10.78
CA ILE A 315 13.56 -9.12 11.28
C ILE A 315 12.42 -8.23 10.71
N ALA A 316 12.60 -6.91 10.72
CA ALA A 316 11.60 -5.99 10.20
C ALA A 316 11.29 -6.24 8.70
N LYS A 317 12.32 -6.46 7.88
CA LYS A 317 12.14 -6.80 6.45
C LYS A 317 11.50 -8.17 6.25
N LYS A 318 11.87 -9.16 7.06
CA LYS A 318 11.23 -10.49 7.03
C LYS A 318 9.73 -10.37 7.27
N LYS A 319 9.30 -9.63 8.31
CA LYS A 319 7.89 -9.39 8.61
C LYS A 319 7.17 -8.72 7.44
N VAL A 320 7.77 -7.69 6.86
CA VAL A 320 7.17 -6.97 5.71
C VAL A 320 6.99 -7.93 4.52
N LEU A 321 8.02 -8.70 4.15
CA LEU A 321 7.91 -9.66 3.06
C LEU A 321 6.93 -10.79 3.38
N TYR A 322 6.92 -11.30 4.61
CA TYR A 322 5.96 -12.31 5.05
C TYR A 322 4.50 -11.85 4.84
N VAL A 323 4.20 -10.57 5.14
CA VAL A 323 2.89 -10.00 4.83
C VAL A 323 2.59 -10.07 3.34
N GLY A 324 3.51 -9.67 2.46
CA GLY A 324 3.33 -9.75 1.01
C GLY A 324 3.14 -11.18 0.51
N MET A 325 3.98 -12.10 0.98
CA MET A 325 3.97 -13.52 0.60
C MET A 325 2.70 -14.26 1.01
N THR A 326 2.04 -13.81 2.08
CA THR A 326 0.82 -14.42 2.60
C THR A 326 -0.46 -13.78 2.05
N ARG A 327 -0.36 -12.98 0.96
CA ARG A 327 -1.55 -12.41 0.30
C ARG A 327 -2.13 -13.29 -0.80
N PRO A 328 -1.31 -13.95 -1.68
CA PRO A 328 -1.85 -14.71 -2.79
C PRO A 328 -2.47 -16.04 -2.37
N THR A 329 -3.51 -16.44 -3.11
CA THR A 329 -4.14 -17.75 -2.98
C THR A 329 -3.52 -18.77 -3.93
N HIS A 330 -3.10 -18.35 -5.14
CA HIS A 330 -2.67 -19.22 -6.22
C HIS A 330 -1.21 -19.05 -6.60
N LEU A 331 -0.79 -17.85 -6.98
CA LEU A 331 0.54 -17.61 -7.55
C LEU A 331 1.29 -16.54 -6.75
N LEU A 332 2.46 -16.90 -6.26
CA LEU A 332 3.43 -16.00 -5.64
C LEU A 332 4.63 -15.84 -6.55
N CYS A 333 4.93 -14.58 -6.94
CA CYS A 333 6.11 -14.24 -7.71
C CYS A 333 7.01 -13.26 -6.96
N PHE A 334 8.31 -13.31 -7.25
CA PHE A 334 9.31 -12.35 -6.83
C PHE A 334 10.03 -11.82 -8.06
N ALA A 335 10.23 -10.51 -8.16
CA ALA A 335 11.14 -9.93 -9.14
C ALA A 335 12.42 -9.54 -8.41
N ILE A 336 13.53 -10.18 -8.72
CA ILE A 336 14.83 -9.94 -8.08
C ILE A 336 15.84 -9.41 -9.11
N HIS A 337 16.53 -8.34 -8.77
CA HIS A 337 17.56 -7.75 -9.62
C HIS A 337 18.79 -8.65 -9.68
N ARG A 338 19.31 -8.94 -10.90
CA ARG A 338 20.41 -9.88 -11.07
C ARG A 338 21.72 -9.35 -10.47
N SER A 339 22.01 -8.07 -10.68
CA SER A 339 23.27 -7.48 -10.25
C SER A 339 23.15 -5.99 -9.93
N PHE A 340 23.80 -5.55 -8.87
CA PHE A 340 23.84 -4.14 -8.48
C PHE A 340 25.16 -3.78 -7.81
N THR A 341 25.53 -2.50 -7.85
CA THR A 341 26.65 -1.98 -7.09
C THR A 341 26.17 -1.57 -5.69
N ASN A 342 26.78 -2.12 -4.65
CA ASN A 342 26.45 -1.77 -3.27
C ASN A 342 27.09 -0.43 -2.85
N SER A 343 26.80 0.02 -1.63
CA SER A 343 27.34 1.28 -1.08
C SER A 343 28.87 1.29 -0.91
N ALA A 344 29.51 0.13 -0.94
CA ALA A 344 30.98 -0.02 -0.91
C ALA A 344 31.60 -0.10 -2.30
N ASN A 345 30.86 0.27 -3.35
CA ASN A 345 31.26 0.17 -4.76
C ASN A 345 31.64 -1.26 -5.21
N SER A 346 31.13 -2.28 -4.54
CA SER A 346 31.33 -3.68 -4.92
C SER A 346 30.11 -4.18 -5.71
N LEU A 347 30.38 -4.87 -6.83
CA LEU A 347 29.34 -5.52 -7.60
C LEU A 347 28.81 -6.75 -6.85
N VAL A 348 27.53 -6.75 -6.58
CA VAL A 348 26.78 -7.91 -6.05
C VAL A 348 26.02 -8.52 -7.21
N LYS A 349 26.24 -9.81 -7.46
CA LYS A 349 25.61 -10.53 -8.57
C LYS A 349 25.10 -11.87 -8.08
N LEU A 350 23.88 -12.24 -8.51
CA LEU A 350 23.37 -13.61 -8.35
C LEU A 350 24.18 -14.55 -9.25
N SER A 351 24.81 -15.53 -8.64
CA SER A 351 25.51 -16.58 -9.34
C SER A 351 24.54 -17.68 -9.82
N ASP A 352 24.96 -18.49 -10.79
CA ASP A 352 24.17 -19.66 -11.19
C ASP A 352 23.95 -20.63 -10.03
N GLN A 353 24.94 -20.75 -9.12
CA GLN A 353 24.78 -21.53 -7.88
C GLN A 353 23.68 -20.95 -6.96
N ASP A 354 23.52 -19.62 -6.90
CA ASP A 354 22.41 -19.01 -6.13
C ASP A 354 21.07 -19.37 -6.74
N LEU A 355 20.97 -19.31 -8.07
CA LEU A 355 19.74 -19.67 -8.79
C LEU A 355 19.40 -21.16 -8.60
N ASP A 356 20.39 -22.05 -8.61
CA ASP A 356 20.17 -23.47 -8.36
C ASP A 356 19.68 -23.73 -6.95
N GLN A 357 20.26 -23.08 -5.92
CA GLN A 357 19.77 -23.18 -4.54
C GLN A 357 18.33 -22.66 -4.40
N ILE A 358 17.94 -21.60 -5.14
CA ILE A 358 16.56 -21.12 -5.16
C ILE A 358 15.63 -22.18 -5.76
N ARG A 359 16.03 -22.82 -6.88
CA ARG A 359 15.26 -23.92 -7.51
C ARG A 359 15.10 -25.10 -6.56
N GLU A 360 16.17 -25.53 -5.89
CA GLU A 360 16.16 -26.61 -4.91
C GLU A 360 15.23 -26.32 -3.72
N ASN A 361 15.08 -25.05 -3.35
CA ASN A 361 14.13 -24.64 -2.31
C ASN A 361 12.66 -24.61 -2.77
N GLY A 362 12.38 -24.93 -4.04
CA GLY A 362 11.02 -25.12 -4.57
C GLY A 362 10.46 -23.91 -5.33
N TYR A 363 11.32 -23.05 -5.84
CA TYR A 363 10.92 -21.96 -6.74
C TYR A 363 11.18 -22.34 -8.21
N LYS A 364 10.29 -21.93 -9.11
CA LYS A 364 10.60 -21.84 -10.53
C LYS A 364 11.39 -20.54 -10.77
N VAL A 365 12.54 -20.63 -11.40
CA VAL A 365 13.38 -19.47 -11.72
C VAL A 365 13.29 -19.16 -13.20
N ILE A 366 12.92 -17.93 -13.54
CA ILE A 366 12.87 -17.38 -14.87
C ILE A 366 13.88 -16.24 -14.92
N VAL A 367 14.79 -16.29 -15.87
CA VAL A 367 15.78 -15.23 -16.11
C VAL A 367 15.33 -14.47 -17.35
N LEU A 368 15.09 -13.15 -17.20
CA LEU A 368 14.80 -12.29 -18.33
C LEU A 368 16.12 -11.98 -19.04
N ASN A 369 16.10 -12.03 -20.36
CA ASN A 369 17.18 -11.56 -21.22
C ASN A 369 16.49 -10.81 -22.35
N LYS A 370 16.90 -9.56 -22.61
CA LYS A 370 16.58 -8.93 -23.89
C LYS A 370 17.28 -9.74 -24.98
N GLU A 371 16.51 -10.30 -25.92
CA GLU A 371 17.03 -10.84 -27.15
C GLU A 371 17.62 -9.73 -28.07
#